data_745a0064c45e2d59bd4b3db0e02bb47b
#
_entry.id   745a0064c45e2d59bd4b3db0e02bb47b
#
_cell.length_a   1.000
_cell.length_b   1.000
_cell.length_c   1.000
_cell.angle_alpha   90.00
_cell.angle_beta   90.00
_cell.angle_gamma   90.00
#
_symmetry.space_group_name_H-M   'P 1'
#
loop_
_entity.id
_entity.type
_entity.pdbx_description
1 polymer ?
#
loop_
_entity_poly.entity_id
_entity_poly.type
_entity_poly.pdbx_seq_one_letter_code
_entity_poly.pdbx_strand_id
1 'polypeptide(L)'
;MTKKPFVTKEKLEEIAAAVPTPFHIYDEKGIRENAKAVKEAFSWNPGFREYFAVKANPNPTLIKMLGEYDCGCDCSSYTELMLSDAMGFEKDKIMFSSNVTPAAEYQLAAELGAIINLDDITHIDFLEKTLGYIPKKICCRYNPGGLFKISTDIMDNPGDAKYGMTTEQIFEAFRILKAKGAKEFGIHSFLASNTVTNDYYPVLAKTLFELAVKLQKETGVKIKFINLSGGVGIPYKPGQEGNDIRVIGEGVHKVYDEVLVPAGMGDVAIYTELGRCMMGPYGGLVTRAIHQKHIYKEYIGCDACAVNLMRPAMYGAYHHITVMGKEDQPCDHKYDVTGSLCENNDKFAIDRMLPEVEVGDLLFIHDTGAHGFSMGYNYNGKLKSAEVLLKEDGSFEVIRRAETPKDYFATLDGTPEYEKMFGNK
;
A
#
# COMPACT_ATOMS: atom_id res chain seq x y z
N MET A 1 13.28 13.73 13.12
CA MET A 1 14.38 12.98 12.48
C MET A 1 14.76 13.67 11.18
N THR A 2 16.04 13.74 10.85
CA THR A 2 16.49 14.15 9.51
C THR A 2 16.26 12.98 8.56
N LYS A 3 15.64 13.23 7.39
CA LYS A 3 15.52 12.24 6.33
C LYS A 3 16.88 12.05 5.67
N LYS A 4 17.38 10.81 5.65
CA LYS A 4 18.63 10.46 4.96
C LYS A 4 18.37 9.34 3.96
N PRO A 5 18.96 9.41 2.75
CA PRO A 5 18.92 8.28 1.83
C PRO A 5 19.58 7.03 2.47
N PHE A 6 19.04 5.87 2.18
CA PHE A 6 19.63 4.59 2.60
C PHE A 6 20.77 4.12 1.68
N VAL A 7 21.11 4.93 0.69
CA VAL A 7 22.10 4.66 -0.37
C VAL A 7 22.99 5.89 -0.58
N THR A 8 24.26 5.68 -0.90
CA THR A 8 25.20 6.77 -1.19
C THR A 8 25.10 7.25 -2.64
N LYS A 9 25.64 8.46 -2.92
CA LYS A 9 25.73 9.00 -4.28
C LYS A 9 26.50 8.08 -5.21
N GLU A 10 27.66 7.57 -4.75
CA GLU A 10 28.54 6.71 -5.53
C GLU A 10 27.82 5.42 -5.96
N LYS A 11 27.06 4.81 -5.03
CA LYS A 11 26.26 3.62 -5.36
C LYS A 11 25.13 3.94 -6.32
N LEU A 12 24.48 5.09 -6.20
CA LEU A 12 23.46 5.51 -7.17
C LEU A 12 24.03 5.77 -8.55
N GLU A 13 25.23 6.35 -8.66
CA GLU A 13 25.90 6.53 -9.96
C GLU A 13 26.32 5.17 -10.57
N GLU A 14 26.79 4.22 -9.75
CA GLU A 14 27.05 2.84 -10.18
C GLU A 14 25.78 2.19 -10.76
N ILE A 15 24.66 2.30 -10.04
CA ILE A 15 23.37 1.76 -10.50
C ILE A 15 22.91 2.48 -11.76
N ALA A 16 23.00 3.82 -11.81
CA ALA A 16 22.56 4.63 -12.94
C ALA A 16 23.36 4.37 -14.22
N ALA A 17 24.61 3.91 -14.08
CA ALA A 17 25.41 3.48 -15.23
C ALA A 17 24.89 2.18 -15.88
N ALA A 18 24.23 1.32 -15.11
CA ALA A 18 23.64 0.07 -15.58
C ALA A 18 22.14 0.20 -15.88
N VAL A 19 21.42 1.00 -15.10
CA VAL A 19 19.98 1.23 -15.17
C VAL A 19 19.75 2.73 -15.27
N PRO A 20 19.48 3.27 -16.47
CA PRO A 20 19.27 4.71 -16.64
C PRO A 20 18.17 5.26 -15.72
N THR A 21 18.36 6.48 -15.23
CA THR A 21 17.32 7.22 -14.50
C THR A 21 16.15 7.57 -15.44
N PRO A 22 14.91 7.72 -14.91
CA PRO A 22 14.56 7.49 -13.52
C PRO A 22 14.39 5.99 -13.19
N PHE A 23 14.58 5.63 -11.92
CA PHE A 23 14.23 4.29 -11.41
C PHE A 23 13.78 4.36 -9.95
N HIS A 24 12.93 3.41 -9.54
CA HIS A 24 12.66 3.18 -8.12
C HIS A 24 13.74 2.27 -7.55
N ILE A 25 14.16 2.57 -6.30
CA ILE A 25 15.11 1.74 -5.56
C ILE A 25 14.53 1.36 -4.21
N TYR A 26 14.74 0.11 -3.79
CA TYR A 26 14.25 -0.44 -2.53
C TYR A 26 15.40 -0.97 -1.68
N ASP A 27 15.30 -0.76 -0.36
CA ASP A 27 16.26 -1.21 0.64
C ASP A 27 15.84 -2.59 1.20
N GLU A 28 16.50 -3.66 0.76
CA GLU A 28 16.23 -5.02 1.25
C GLU A 28 16.33 -5.11 2.77
N LYS A 29 17.41 -4.57 3.34
CA LYS A 29 17.66 -4.62 4.78
C LYS A 29 16.55 -3.95 5.58
N GLY A 30 16.19 -2.72 5.21
CA GLY A 30 15.13 -1.97 5.88
C GLY A 30 13.77 -2.66 5.80
N ILE A 31 13.43 -3.24 4.65
CA ILE A 31 12.18 -4.01 4.47
C ILE A 31 12.14 -5.23 5.40
N ARG A 32 13.23 -6.00 5.45
CA ARG A 32 13.34 -7.21 6.29
C ARG A 32 13.27 -6.88 7.79
N GLU A 33 14.01 -5.88 8.23
CA GLU A 33 13.99 -5.42 9.62
C GLU A 33 12.60 -4.96 10.04
N ASN A 34 11.90 -4.23 9.17
CA ASN A 34 10.55 -3.76 9.45
C ASN A 34 9.52 -4.90 9.48
N ALA A 35 9.58 -5.83 8.53
CA ALA A 35 8.69 -7.00 8.54
C ALA A 35 8.85 -7.83 9.83
N LYS A 36 10.08 -8.00 10.29
CA LYS A 36 10.39 -8.63 11.57
C LYS A 36 9.80 -7.85 12.74
N ALA A 37 9.97 -6.53 12.77
CA ALA A 37 9.44 -5.68 13.84
C ALA A 37 7.92 -5.73 13.92
N VAL A 38 7.20 -5.74 12.79
CA VAL A 38 5.74 -5.89 12.75
C VAL A 38 5.31 -7.25 13.33
N LYS A 39 5.97 -8.33 12.91
CA LYS A 39 5.69 -9.68 13.43
C LYS A 39 5.92 -9.76 14.93
N GLU A 40 7.00 -9.18 15.43
CA GLU A 40 7.35 -9.16 16.87
C GLU A 40 6.33 -8.34 17.67
N ALA A 41 5.89 -7.19 17.18
CA ALA A 41 4.93 -6.30 17.85
C ALA A 41 3.58 -6.96 18.15
N PHE A 42 3.18 -7.94 17.34
CA PHE A 42 1.92 -8.67 17.51
C PHE A 42 2.10 -10.13 17.90
N SER A 43 3.31 -10.55 18.30
CA SER A 43 3.64 -11.94 18.67
C SER A 43 2.87 -12.46 19.90
N TRP A 44 2.27 -11.56 20.68
CA TRP A 44 1.39 -11.89 21.82
C TRP A 44 0.08 -12.59 21.35
N ASN A 45 -0.35 -12.41 20.09
CA ASN A 45 -1.50 -13.08 19.50
C ASN A 45 -1.02 -14.23 18.61
N PRO A 46 -1.19 -15.50 18.99
CA PRO A 46 -0.70 -16.66 18.21
C PRO A 46 -1.33 -16.79 16.82
N GLY A 47 -2.50 -16.18 16.62
CA GLY A 47 -3.20 -16.16 15.35
C GLY A 47 -2.85 -14.96 14.47
N PHE A 48 -1.97 -14.07 14.91
CA PHE A 48 -1.65 -12.84 14.17
C PHE A 48 -1.13 -13.15 12.77
N ARG A 49 -1.62 -12.37 11.79
CA ARG A 49 -1.07 -12.33 10.45
C ARG A 49 -1.16 -10.93 9.84
N GLU A 50 -0.04 -10.49 9.32
CA GLU A 50 0.00 -9.35 8.39
C GLU A 50 -0.33 -9.83 6.98
N TYR A 51 -1.29 -9.22 6.33
CA TYR A 51 -1.58 -9.37 4.90
C TYR A 51 -1.09 -8.13 4.18
N PHE A 52 0.06 -8.23 3.53
CA PHE A 52 0.60 -7.09 2.81
C PHE A 52 -0.37 -6.61 1.72
N ALA A 53 -0.73 -5.33 1.76
CA ALA A 53 -1.61 -4.72 0.76
C ALA A 53 -0.89 -4.67 -0.59
N VAL A 54 -1.23 -5.60 -1.50
CA VAL A 54 -0.56 -5.76 -2.81
C VAL A 54 -0.59 -4.46 -3.62
N LYS A 55 -1.69 -3.72 -3.56
CA LYS A 55 -1.84 -2.38 -4.20
C LYS A 55 -0.76 -1.38 -3.81
N ALA A 56 -0.13 -1.54 -2.65
CA ALA A 56 0.91 -0.62 -2.20
C ALA A 56 2.20 -0.80 -3.01
N ASN A 57 2.55 -2.04 -3.33
CA ASN A 57 3.68 -2.37 -4.21
C ASN A 57 3.54 -3.78 -4.79
N PRO A 58 3.03 -3.93 -6.04
CA PRO A 58 2.77 -5.23 -6.66
C PRO A 58 4.03 -5.82 -7.31
N ASN A 59 5.17 -5.79 -6.62
CA ASN A 59 6.40 -6.41 -7.10
C ASN A 59 6.59 -7.78 -6.44
N PRO A 60 6.65 -8.88 -7.23
CA PRO A 60 6.73 -10.24 -6.68
C PRO A 60 7.97 -10.49 -5.84
N THR A 61 9.11 -9.90 -6.18
CA THR A 61 10.35 -10.05 -5.39
C THR A 61 10.17 -9.51 -3.98
N LEU A 62 9.59 -8.32 -3.85
CA LEU A 62 9.37 -7.66 -2.56
C LEU A 62 8.31 -8.39 -1.73
N ILE A 63 7.21 -8.84 -2.37
CA ILE A 63 6.13 -9.55 -1.67
C ILE A 63 6.61 -10.93 -1.18
N LYS A 64 7.38 -11.67 -1.99
CA LYS A 64 7.97 -12.94 -1.55
C LYS A 64 8.91 -12.76 -0.35
N MET A 65 9.67 -11.67 -0.31
CA MET A 65 10.53 -11.33 0.83
C MET A 65 9.70 -11.14 2.12
N LEU A 66 8.55 -10.46 2.04
CA LEU A 66 7.62 -10.35 3.18
C LEU A 66 7.04 -11.72 3.57
N GLY A 67 6.77 -12.59 2.60
CA GLY A 67 6.32 -13.96 2.83
C GLY A 67 7.25 -14.81 3.71
N GLU A 68 8.56 -14.52 3.70
CA GLU A 68 9.54 -15.17 4.59
C GLU A 68 9.30 -14.85 6.07
N TYR A 69 8.58 -13.77 6.37
CA TYR A 69 8.14 -13.36 7.71
C TYR A 69 6.70 -13.76 8.02
N ASP A 70 6.12 -14.70 7.23
CA ASP A 70 4.75 -15.20 7.34
C ASP A 70 3.65 -14.19 6.97
N CYS A 71 4.00 -13.12 6.26
CA CYS A 71 3.00 -12.24 5.68
C CYS A 71 2.18 -12.95 4.60
N GLY A 72 0.88 -12.70 4.56
CA GLY A 72 0.01 -13.03 3.45
C GLY A 72 -0.12 -11.87 2.47
N CYS A 73 -1.09 -11.98 1.55
CA CYS A 73 -1.43 -10.96 0.57
C CYS A 73 -2.87 -10.44 0.79
N ASP A 74 -3.04 -9.13 0.90
CA ASP A 74 -4.34 -8.47 0.75
C ASP A 74 -4.50 -8.04 -0.71
N CYS A 75 -5.44 -8.68 -1.41
CA CYS A 75 -5.75 -8.47 -2.82
C CYS A 75 -7.07 -7.74 -2.99
N SER A 76 -7.14 -6.82 -3.94
CA SER A 76 -8.33 -6.04 -4.25
C SER A 76 -8.77 -6.10 -5.73
N SER A 77 -8.16 -6.99 -6.51
CA SER A 77 -8.48 -7.18 -7.93
C SER A 77 -8.10 -8.57 -8.44
N TYR A 78 -8.62 -8.90 -9.62
CA TYR A 78 -8.32 -10.15 -10.34
C TYR A 78 -6.80 -10.34 -10.54
N THR A 79 -6.11 -9.29 -10.98
CA THR A 79 -4.67 -9.36 -11.28
C THR A 79 -3.81 -9.48 -10.03
N GLU A 80 -4.24 -8.92 -8.90
CA GLU A 80 -3.54 -9.11 -7.62
C GLU A 80 -3.73 -10.52 -7.09
N LEU A 81 -4.90 -11.15 -7.28
CA LEU A 81 -5.12 -12.57 -7.00
C LEU A 81 -4.22 -13.46 -7.86
N MET A 82 -4.17 -13.21 -9.18
CA MET A 82 -3.27 -13.93 -10.09
C MET A 82 -1.80 -13.81 -9.66
N LEU A 83 -1.37 -12.61 -9.27
CA LEU A 83 0.00 -12.38 -8.82
C LEU A 83 0.30 -13.17 -7.55
N SER A 84 -0.64 -13.18 -6.60
CA SER A 84 -0.49 -13.90 -5.32
C SER A 84 -0.41 -15.41 -5.54
N ASP A 85 -1.24 -15.96 -6.41
CA ASP A 85 -1.18 -17.36 -6.81
C ASP A 85 0.16 -17.72 -7.47
N ALA A 86 0.61 -16.91 -8.43
CA ALA A 86 1.89 -17.11 -9.11
C ALA A 86 3.11 -17.03 -8.16
N MET A 87 2.97 -16.35 -7.03
CA MET A 87 4.00 -16.31 -5.97
C MET A 87 3.93 -17.50 -5.00
N GLY A 88 2.89 -18.35 -5.10
CA GLY A 88 2.69 -19.50 -4.24
C GLY A 88 1.96 -19.21 -2.93
N PHE A 89 1.25 -18.08 -2.83
CA PHE A 89 0.33 -17.86 -1.71
C PHE A 89 -0.97 -18.60 -1.96
N GLU A 90 -1.47 -19.28 -0.94
CA GLU A 90 -2.66 -20.12 -1.05
C GLU A 90 -3.61 -19.92 0.15
N LYS A 91 -4.90 -20.17 -0.10
CA LYS A 91 -5.94 -20.28 0.93
C LYS A 91 -5.99 -19.06 1.85
N ASP A 92 -5.96 -19.31 3.14
CA ASP A 92 -6.02 -18.28 4.18
C ASP A 92 -4.78 -17.38 4.27
N LYS A 93 -3.79 -17.56 3.40
CA LYS A 93 -2.71 -16.58 3.17
C LYS A 93 -3.09 -15.49 2.18
N ILE A 94 -4.27 -15.56 1.58
CA ILE A 94 -4.83 -14.51 0.71
C ILE A 94 -6.09 -13.96 1.37
N MET A 95 -6.08 -12.66 1.64
CA MET A 95 -7.26 -11.86 1.96
C MET A 95 -7.74 -11.19 0.69
N PHE A 96 -9.04 -11.25 0.39
CA PHE A 96 -9.60 -10.59 -0.78
C PHE A 96 -10.60 -9.53 -0.35
N SER A 97 -10.16 -8.27 -0.39
CA SER A 97 -10.90 -7.08 0.05
C SER A 97 -11.14 -6.14 -1.13
N SER A 98 -12.21 -6.38 -1.87
CA SER A 98 -12.68 -5.53 -2.97
C SER A 98 -13.98 -4.81 -2.56
N ASN A 99 -14.40 -3.77 -3.29
CA ASN A 99 -15.59 -2.99 -2.91
C ASN A 99 -16.70 -2.95 -3.97
N VAL A 100 -16.38 -3.01 -5.26
CA VAL A 100 -17.33 -3.17 -6.36
C VAL A 100 -16.85 -4.36 -7.17
N THR A 101 -17.17 -5.55 -6.69
CA THR A 101 -16.50 -6.80 -7.07
C THR A 101 -17.20 -7.49 -8.24
N PRO A 102 -16.52 -7.66 -9.40
CA PRO A 102 -17.01 -8.49 -10.50
C PRO A 102 -17.11 -9.97 -10.13
N ALA A 103 -18.00 -10.70 -10.79
CA ALA A 103 -18.18 -12.14 -10.56
C ALA A 103 -16.89 -12.95 -10.74
N ALA A 104 -16.09 -12.64 -11.78
CA ALA A 104 -14.84 -13.33 -12.04
C ALA A 104 -13.82 -13.21 -10.91
N GLU A 105 -13.81 -12.09 -10.18
CA GLU A 105 -12.92 -11.91 -9.02
C GLU A 105 -13.35 -12.78 -7.85
N TYR A 106 -14.66 -12.89 -7.56
CA TYR A 106 -15.16 -13.82 -6.55
C TYR A 106 -14.88 -15.29 -6.91
N GLN A 107 -15.02 -15.64 -8.19
CA GLN A 107 -14.71 -16.99 -8.67
C GLN A 107 -13.25 -17.34 -8.42
N LEU A 108 -12.33 -16.48 -8.87
CA LEU A 108 -10.90 -16.71 -8.68
C LEU A 108 -10.51 -16.71 -7.17
N ALA A 109 -11.04 -15.77 -6.38
CA ALA A 109 -10.79 -15.76 -4.93
C ALA A 109 -11.24 -17.06 -4.26
N ALA A 110 -12.42 -17.58 -4.64
CA ALA A 110 -12.93 -18.85 -4.12
C ALA A 110 -12.11 -20.07 -4.60
N GLU A 111 -11.67 -20.09 -5.86
CA GLU A 111 -10.79 -21.13 -6.41
C GLU A 111 -9.46 -21.20 -5.67
N LEU A 112 -8.88 -20.06 -5.34
CA LEU A 112 -7.65 -19.97 -4.55
C LEU A 112 -7.86 -20.26 -3.06
N GLY A 113 -9.11 -20.35 -2.60
CA GLY A 113 -9.45 -20.55 -1.20
C GLY A 113 -9.18 -19.29 -0.34
N ALA A 114 -9.12 -18.13 -0.94
CA ALA A 114 -8.90 -16.86 -0.27
C ALA A 114 -10.03 -16.53 0.72
N ILE A 115 -9.72 -15.76 1.77
CA ILE A 115 -10.72 -15.22 2.68
C ILE A 115 -11.41 -14.04 2.00
N ILE A 116 -12.67 -14.21 1.63
CA ILE A 116 -13.46 -13.17 0.99
C ILE A 116 -14.02 -12.21 2.04
N ASN A 117 -13.76 -10.91 1.85
CA ASN A 117 -14.29 -9.83 2.66
C ASN A 117 -15.39 -9.10 1.88
N LEU A 118 -16.63 -9.20 2.37
CA LEU A 118 -17.79 -8.55 1.76
C LEU A 118 -17.88 -7.08 2.18
N ASP A 119 -17.91 -6.20 1.22
CA ASP A 119 -17.98 -4.75 1.47
C ASP A 119 -19.40 -4.27 1.77
N ASP A 120 -20.41 -4.93 1.22
CA ASP A 120 -21.83 -4.55 1.38
C ASP A 120 -22.74 -5.78 1.53
N ILE A 121 -23.89 -5.59 2.19
CA ILE A 121 -24.86 -6.66 2.43
C ILE A 121 -25.44 -7.23 1.13
N THR A 122 -25.56 -6.43 0.08
CA THR A 122 -26.04 -6.87 -1.24
C THR A 122 -25.09 -7.83 -1.95
N HIS A 123 -23.80 -7.82 -1.54
CA HIS A 123 -22.80 -8.74 -2.05
C HIS A 123 -23.05 -10.18 -1.65
N ILE A 124 -23.84 -10.45 -0.59
CA ILE A 124 -24.14 -11.83 -0.14
C ILE A 124 -24.87 -12.61 -1.23
N ASP A 125 -25.97 -12.06 -1.72
CA ASP A 125 -26.77 -12.73 -2.76
C ASP A 125 -26.01 -12.79 -4.12
N PHE A 126 -25.22 -11.77 -4.41
CA PHE A 126 -24.37 -11.76 -5.59
C PHE A 126 -23.28 -12.85 -5.53
N LEU A 127 -22.62 -13.01 -4.37
CA LEU A 127 -21.61 -14.03 -4.12
C LEU A 127 -22.24 -15.43 -4.25
N GLU A 128 -23.38 -15.68 -3.56
CA GLU A 128 -24.07 -16.96 -3.63
C GLU A 128 -24.49 -17.33 -5.05
N LYS A 129 -25.05 -16.35 -5.78
CA LYS A 129 -25.41 -16.55 -7.19
C LYS A 129 -24.19 -16.87 -8.06
N THR A 130 -23.06 -16.23 -7.77
CA THR A 130 -21.83 -16.41 -8.56
C THR A 130 -21.17 -17.76 -8.31
N LEU A 131 -21.12 -18.20 -7.05
CA LEU A 131 -20.42 -19.43 -6.64
C LEU A 131 -21.35 -20.65 -6.55
N GLY A 132 -22.66 -20.44 -6.35
CA GLY A 132 -23.61 -21.50 -6.01
C GLY A 132 -23.61 -21.89 -4.52
N TYR A 133 -22.79 -21.25 -3.69
CA TYR A 133 -22.68 -21.48 -2.25
C TYR A 133 -22.08 -20.26 -1.55
N ILE A 134 -22.17 -20.23 -0.22
CA ILE A 134 -21.44 -19.27 0.63
C ILE A 134 -20.23 -19.99 1.25
N PRO A 135 -19.02 -19.38 1.20
CA PRO A 135 -17.83 -19.92 1.84
C PRO A 135 -18.01 -20.13 3.35
N LYS A 136 -17.42 -21.21 3.88
CA LYS A 136 -17.52 -21.50 5.33
C LYS A 136 -16.83 -20.46 6.19
N LYS A 137 -15.75 -19.86 5.70
CA LYS A 137 -15.01 -18.76 6.33
C LYS A 137 -15.24 -17.51 5.50
N ILE A 138 -15.78 -16.47 6.11
CA ILE A 138 -16.19 -15.24 5.44
C ILE A 138 -15.92 -14.03 6.32
N CYS A 139 -15.60 -12.91 5.74
CA CYS A 139 -15.40 -11.62 6.41
C CYS A 139 -16.42 -10.60 5.93
N CYS A 140 -16.80 -9.67 6.80
CA CYS A 140 -17.61 -8.51 6.44
C CYS A 140 -16.92 -7.22 6.88
N ARG A 141 -16.94 -6.22 5.99
CA ARG A 141 -16.39 -4.90 6.24
C ARG A 141 -17.41 -4.04 6.97
N TYR A 142 -17.00 -3.50 8.10
CA TYR A 142 -17.78 -2.61 8.93
C TYR A 142 -17.43 -1.15 8.69
N ASN A 143 -18.45 -0.30 8.64
CA ASN A 143 -18.33 1.16 8.64
C ASN A 143 -19.12 1.73 9.82
N PRO A 144 -18.46 2.30 10.84
CA PRO A 144 -19.14 2.89 11.99
C PRO A 144 -19.87 4.19 11.68
N GLY A 145 -19.76 4.72 10.47
CA GLY A 145 -20.30 6.02 10.11
C GLY A 145 -19.59 7.18 10.82
N GLY A 146 -20.29 8.29 10.99
CA GLY A 146 -19.77 9.49 11.64
C GLY A 146 -19.45 9.36 13.14
N LEU A 147 -19.58 8.16 13.73
CA LEU A 147 -19.26 7.89 15.14
C LEU A 147 -17.74 7.72 15.37
N PHE A 148 -16.97 7.46 14.32
CA PHE A 148 -15.53 7.29 14.38
C PHE A 148 -14.83 8.52 13.83
N LYS A 149 -14.31 9.38 14.71
CA LYS A 149 -13.67 10.64 14.34
C LYS A 149 -12.17 10.52 14.37
N ILE A 150 -11.57 10.09 13.26
CA ILE A 150 -10.16 10.28 12.96
C ILE A 150 -10.09 10.94 11.59
N SER A 151 -9.63 12.19 11.54
CA SER A 151 -9.44 12.89 10.27
C SER A 151 -8.05 12.61 9.72
N THR A 152 -7.97 12.28 8.45
CA THR A 152 -6.73 12.21 7.69
C THR A 152 -6.91 12.98 6.39
N ASP A 153 -5.83 13.52 5.86
CA ASP A 153 -5.83 14.29 4.61
C ASP A 153 -6.18 13.45 3.35
N ILE A 154 -6.37 12.14 3.51
CA ILE A 154 -6.50 11.21 2.37
C ILE A 154 -7.86 10.49 2.35
N MET A 155 -8.55 10.41 3.47
CA MET A 155 -9.88 9.79 3.56
C MET A 155 -10.89 10.75 4.18
N ASP A 156 -12.07 10.77 3.59
CA ASP A 156 -13.23 11.43 4.16
C ASP A 156 -13.65 10.79 5.50
N ASN A 157 -14.52 11.48 6.23
CA ASN A 157 -15.14 10.88 7.40
C ASN A 157 -15.77 9.54 7.06
N PRO A 158 -15.77 8.53 7.95
CA PRO A 158 -16.36 7.23 7.67
C PRO A 158 -17.78 7.28 7.12
N GLY A 159 -18.58 8.30 7.52
CA GLY A 159 -19.93 8.50 6.98
C GLY A 159 -20.01 8.88 5.51
N ASP A 160 -18.94 9.45 4.96
CA ASP A 160 -18.82 9.84 3.54
C ASP A 160 -18.04 8.79 2.72
N ALA A 161 -17.46 7.80 3.39
CA ALA A 161 -16.71 6.76 2.71
C ALA A 161 -17.63 5.78 1.99
N LYS A 162 -17.25 5.37 0.78
CA LYS A 162 -18.01 4.42 -0.05
C LYS A 162 -17.92 2.96 0.42
N TYR A 163 -17.39 2.69 1.59
CA TYR A 163 -16.98 1.36 2.04
C TYR A 163 -17.74 0.90 3.27
N GLY A 164 -18.09 -0.39 3.28
CA GLY A 164 -18.48 -1.13 4.46
C GLY A 164 -19.96 -1.00 4.84
N MET A 165 -20.41 -1.95 5.64
CA MET A 165 -21.78 -2.11 6.15
C MET A 165 -21.99 -1.25 7.39
N THR A 166 -23.18 -0.66 7.53
CA THR A 166 -23.60 -0.02 8.78
C THR A 166 -23.72 -1.04 9.93
N THR A 167 -23.93 -0.55 11.16
CA THR A 167 -24.14 -1.43 12.32
C THR A 167 -25.31 -2.37 12.11
N GLU A 168 -26.44 -1.88 11.64
CA GLU A 168 -27.64 -2.67 11.38
C GLU A 168 -27.39 -3.71 10.29
N GLN A 169 -26.74 -3.29 9.20
CA GLN A 169 -26.45 -4.17 8.07
C GLN A 169 -25.49 -5.31 8.46
N ILE A 170 -24.44 -5.06 9.25
CA ILE A 170 -23.49 -6.12 9.60
C ILE A 170 -24.12 -7.19 10.51
N PHE A 171 -25.01 -6.80 11.42
CA PHE A 171 -25.77 -7.78 12.22
C PHE A 171 -26.68 -8.64 11.36
N GLU A 172 -27.37 -8.03 10.40
CA GLU A 172 -28.25 -8.75 9.47
C GLU A 172 -27.43 -9.63 8.52
N ALA A 173 -26.34 -9.11 7.97
CA ALA A 173 -25.43 -9.87 7.11
C ALA A 173 -24.93 -11.16 7.80
N PHE A 174 -24.56 -11.07 9.08
CA PHE A 174 -24.08 -12.23 9.83
C PHE A 174 -25.18 -13.28 10.07
N ARG A 175 -26.42 -12.85 10.31
CA ARG A 175 -27.56 -13.77 10.39
C ARG A 175 -27.82 -14.48 9.08
N ILE A 176 -27.83 -13.72 7.96
CA ILE A 176 -28.03 -14.26 6.61
C ILE A 176 -26.91 -15.24 6.25
N LEU A 177 -25.65 -14.86 6.43
CA LEU A 177 -24.50 -15.69 6.11
C LEU A 177 -24.49 -16.99 6.94
N LYS A 178 -24.84 -16.91 8.24
CA LYS A 178 -24.99 -18.10 9.10
C LYS A 178 -26.08 -19.02 8.58
N ALA A 179 -27.24 -18.50 8.23
CA ALA A 179 -28.34 -19.26 7.67
C ALA A 179 -27.96 -19.93 6.33
N LYS A 180 -27.13 -19.28 5.53
CA LYS A 180 -26.59 -19.79 4.24
C LYS A 180 -25.40 -20.75 4.43
N GLY A 181 -24.97 -21.07 5.66
CA GLY A 181 -23.99 -22.12 5.95
C GLY A 181 -22.58 -21.65 6.28
N ALA A 182 -22.31 -20.36 6.41
CA ALA A 182 -21.05 -19.85 6.94
C ALA A 182 -20.87 -20.28 8.42
N LYS A 183 -19.62 -20.59 8.81
CA LYS A 183 -19.30 -21.13 10.15
C LYS A 183 -18.25 -20.31 10.90
N GLU A 184 -17.33 -19.71 10.18
CA GLU A 184 -16.22 -18.90 10.70
C GLU A 184 -16.35 -17.47 10.17
N PHE A 185 -16.39 -16.52 11.06
CA PHE A 185 -16.66 -15.14 10.71
C PHE A 185 -15.48 -14.25 11.06
N GLY A 186 -15.20 -13.30 10.18
CA GLY A 186 -14.28 -12.20 10.42
C GLY A 186 -15.00 -10.86 10.35
N ILE A 187 -14.40 -9.88 11.02
CA ILE A 187 -14.80 -8.48 10.95
C ILE A 187 -13.60 -7.70 10.42
N HIS A 188 -13.85 -6.79 9.51
CA HIS A 188 -12.84 -5.92 8.93
C HIS A 188 -13.32 -4.46 8.99
N SER A 189 -12.41 -3.50 9.18
CA SER A 189 -12.71 -2.09 8.97
C SER A 189 -11.46 -1.32 8.56
N PHE A 190 -11.61 -0.47 7.56
CA PHE A 190 -10.57 0.45 7.07
C PHE A 190 -11.10 1.87 7.11
N LEU A 191 -10.65 2.67 8.06
CA LEU A 191 -11.22 3.98 8.37
C LEU A 191 -10.27 5.15 8.11
N ALA A 192 -8.98 4.89 7.93
CA ALA A 192 -7.99 5.93 7.78
C ALA A 192 -6.84 5.49 6.88
N SER A 193 -6.13 6.47 6.33
CA SER A 193 -4.89 6.26 5.58
C SER A 193 -3.82 7.25 6.03
N ASN A 194 -2.60 6.79 6.21
CA ASN A 194 -1.45 7.57 6.67
C ASN A 194 -1.66 8.26 8.02
N THR A 195 -2.18 7.55 8.98
CA THR A 195 -2.35 8.06 10.35
C THR A 195 -1.02 7.97 11.11
N VAL A 196 -0.48 9.13 11.52
CA VAL A 196 0.84 9.24 12.15
C VAL A 196 0.69 9.37 13.67
N THR A 197 -0.09 8.47 14.29
CA THR A 197 -0.27 8.39 15.74
C THR A 197 -0.32 6.94 16.18
N ASN A 198 0.20 6.65 17.37
CA ASN A 198 0.17 5.31 17.95
C ASN A 198 -1.23 4.90 18.43
N ASP A 199 -2.18 5.83 18.52
CA ASP A 199 -3.51 5.57 19.11
C ASP A 199 -4.53 5.05 18.10
N TYR A 200 -4.26 5.16 16.80
CA TYR A 200 -5.23 4.77 15.76
C TYR A 200 -5.68 3.31 15.88
N TYR A 201 -4.74 2.37 15.89
CA TYR A 201 -5.08 0.95 16.00
C TYR A 201 -5.69 0.56 17.33
N PRO A 202 -5.21 1.00 18.50
CA PRO A 202 -5.89 0.73 19.77
C PRO A 202 -7.35 1.21 19.80
N VAL A 203 -7.63 2.41 19.26
CA VAL A 203 -9.01 2.94 19.18
C VAL A 203 -9.86 2.14 18.21
N LEU A 204 -9.36 1.82 17.02
CA LEU A 204 -10.03 0.96 16.05
C LEU A 204 -10.29 -0.44 16.63
N ALA A 205 -9.28 -1.03 17.26
CA ALA A 205 -9.37 -2.34 17.90
C ALA A 205 -10.48 -2.35 18.96
N LYS A 206 -10.55 -1.34 19.84
CA LYS A 206 -11.61 -1.22 20.82
C LYS A 206 -13.01 -1.25 20.17
N THR A 207 -13.19 -0.44 19.14
CA THR A 207 -14.46 -0.38 18.39
C THR A 207 -14.84 -1.74 17.81
N LEU A 208 -13.89 -2.41 17.15
CA LEU A 208 -14.15 -3.70 16.50
C LEU A 208 -14.30 -4.84 17.50
N PHE A 209 -13.57 -4.84 18.62
CA PHE A 209 -13.66 -5.86 19.65
C PHE A 209 -15.02 -5.78 20.38
N GLU A 210 -15.46 -4.58 20.75
CA GLU A 210 -16.78 -4.37 21.34
C GLU A 210 -17.90 -4.78 20.36
N LEU A 211 -17.77 -4.48 19.07
CA LEU A 211 -18.70 -4.93 18.03
C LEU A 211 -18.69 -6.46 17.92
N ALA A 212 -17.52 -7.11 17.92
CA ALA A 212 -17.38 -8.55 17.83
C ALA A 212 -18.09 -9.27 18.98
N VAL A 213 -17.93 -8.78 20.21
CA VAL A 213 -18.59 -9.33 21.40
C VAL A 213 -20.12 -9.25 21.25
N LYS A 214 -20.65 -8.11 20.80
CA LYS A 214 -22.09 -7.94 20.56
C LYS A 214 -22.59 -8.85 19.44
N LEU A 215 -21.89 -8.90 18.30
CA LEU A 215 -22.24 -9.76 17.17
C LEU A 215 -22.28 -11.23 17.56
N GLN A 216 -21.26 -11.73 18.25
CA GLN A 216 -21.23 -13.12 18.69
C GLN A 216 -22.39 -13.43 19.66
N LYS A 217 -22.65 -12.53 20.61
CA LYS A 217 -23.75 -12.68 21.60
C LYS A 217 -25.11 -12.67 20.94
N GLU A 218 -25.40 -11.75 20.03
CA GLU A 218 -26.75 -11.53 19.49
C GLU A 218 -27.09 -12.44 18.31
N THR A 219 -26.08 -12.82 17.51
CA THR A 219 -26.29 -13.64 16.31
C THR A 219 -25.91 -15.11 16.52
N GLY A 220 -25.16 -15.41 17.59
CA GLY A 220 -24.64 -16.74 17.87
C GLY A 220 -23.66 -17.24 16.80
N VAL A 221 -23.01 -16.33 16.06
CA VAL A 221 -21.90 -16.65 15.13
C VAL A 221 -20.61 -16.87 15.91
N LYS A 222 -19.64 -17.53 15.31
CA LYS A 222 -18.31 -17.67 15.88
C LYS A 222 -17.33 -16.73 15.16
N ILE A 223 -16.94 -15.65 15.84
CA ILE A 223 -15.89 -14.76 15.35
C ILE A 223 -14.55 -15.46 15.51
N LYS A 224 -13.78 -15.57 14.44
CA LYS A 224 -12.48 -16.24 14.41
C LYS A 224 -11.31 -15.28 14.25
N PHE A 225 -11.54 -14.17 13.58
CA PHE A 225 -10.52 -13.15 13.40
C PHE A 225 -11.11 -11.75 13.31
N ILE A 226 -10.33 -10.77 13.66
CA ILE A 226 -10.62 -9.35 13.47
C ILE A 226 -9.47 -8.72 12.70
N ASN A 227 -9.80 -8.13 11.56
CA ASN A 227 -8.86 -7.49 10.66
C ASN A 227 -8.91 -5.97 10.86
N LEU A 228 -7.83 -5.43 11.41
CA LEU A 228 -7.66 -3.99 11.64
C LEU A 228 -7.30 -3.25 10.35
N SER A 229 -7.14 -3.96 9.22
CA SER A 229 -6.77 -3.43 7.93
C SER A 229 -5.44 -2.65 7.94
N GLY A 230 -5.33 -1.61 7.13
CA GLY A 230 -4.18 -0.72 7.07
C GLY A 230 -4.39 0.58 7.84
N GLY A 231 -3.78 1.64 7.36
CA GLY A 231 -3.96 2.99 7.89
C GLY A 231 -2.78 3.54 8.67
N VAL A 232 -1.92 2.70 9.22
CA VAL A 232 -0.69 3.13 9.90
C VAL A 232 0.20 3.87 8.89
N GLY A 233 0.48 5.13 9.21
CA GLY A 233 1.20 6.05 8.35
C GLY A 233 2.70 6.05 8.58
N ILE A 234 3.36 6.95 7.86
CA ILE A 234 4.79 7.23 8.00
C ILE A 234 5.02 8.75 8.06
N PRO A 235 6.07 9.21 8.72
CA PRO A 235 6.42 10.62 8.72
C PRO A 235 7.08 10.97 7.38
N TYR A 236 6.38 11.72 6.53
CA TYR A 236 6.93 12.19 5.25
C TYR A 236 7.85 13.40 5.39
N LYS A 237 7.58 14.28 6.36
CA LYS A 237 8.32 15.54 6.53
C LYS A 237 9.49 15.36 7.50
N PRO A 238 10.64 16.00 7.25
CA PRO A 238 11.69 16.10 8.25
C PRO A 238 11.14 16.69 9.56
N GLY A 239 11.56 16.14 10.69
CA GLY A 239 11.11 16.58 12.02
C GLY A 239 9.72 16.07 12.44
N GLN A 240 8.96 15.48 11.55
CA GLN A 240 7.69 14.85 11.92
C GLN A 240 7.96 13.60 12.79
N GLU A 241 7.21 13.45 13.87
CA GLU A 241 7.24 12.23 14.68
C GLU A 241 6.56 11.08 13.93
N GLY A 242 7.14 9.89 14.02
CA GLY A 242 6.61 8.67 13.41
C GLY A 242 5.83 7.82 14.39
N ASN A 243 5.12 6.83 13.87
CA ASN A 243 4.54 5.76 14.66
C ASN A 243 5.64 4.81 15.15
N ASP A 244 5.40 4.18 16.30
CA ASP A 244 6.15 3.01 16.76
C ASP A 244 5.23 1.79 16.74
N ILE A 245 5.54 0.84 15.88
CA ILE A 245 4.71 -0.37 15.71
C ILE A 245 4.67 -1.23 16.98
N ARG A 246 5.70 -1.16 17.85
CA ARG A 246 5.71 -1.86 19.14
C ARG A 246 4.72 -1.24 20.10
N VAL A 247 4.70 0.10 20.20
CA VAL A 247 3.72 0.84 21.02
C VAL A 247 2.30 0.58 20.52
N ILE A 248 2.11 0.55 19.20
CA ILE A 248 0.82 0.19 18.58
C ILE A 248 0.41 -1.24 18.98
N GLY A 249 1.32 -2.21 18.84
CA GLY A 249 1.07 -3.61 19.21
C GLY A 249 0.72 -3.80 20.69
N GLU A 250 1.44 -3.14 21.59
CA GLU A 250 1.14 -3.12 23.02
C GLU A 250 -0.24 -2.51 23.31
N GLY A 251 -0.57 -1.39 22.65
CA GLY A 251 -1.86 -0.74 22.77
C GLY A 251 -3.03 -1.65 22.34
N VAL A 252 -2.87 -2.36 21.22
CA VAL A 252 -3.88 -3.33 20.75
C VAL A 252 -3.98 -4.52 21.71
N HIS A 253 -2.87 -5.04 22.22
CA HIS A 253 -2.84 -6.12 23.21
C HIS A 253 -3.62 -5.76 24.47
N LYS A 254 -3.37 -4.58 25.01
CA LYS A 254 -4.10 -4.09 26.18
C LYS A 254 -5.62 -4.09 25.95
N VAL A 255 -6.07 -3.56 24.81
CA VAL A 255 -7.51 -3.55 24.48
C VAL A 255 -8.06 -4.97 24.27
N TYR A 256 -7.26 -5.88 23.73
CA TYR A 256 -7.61 -7.28 23.56
C TYR A 256 -7.90 -7.95 24.92
N ASP A 257 -7.00 -7.75 25.89
CA ASP A 257 -7.14 -8.27 27.24
C ASP A 257 -8.32 -7.64 28.00
N GLU A 258 -8.62 -6.38 27.75
CA GLU A 258 -9.74 -5.67 28.39
C GLU A 258 -11.10 -6.05 27.82
N VAL A 259 -11.21 -6.40 26.54
CA VAL A 259 -12.49 -6.57 25.85
C VAL A 259 -12.77 -8.04 25.46
N LEU A 260 -11.85 -8.67 24.74
CA LEU A 260 -12.09 -10.01 24.17
C LEU A 260 -11.86 -11.13 25.19
N VAL A 261 -10.82 -11.05 25.99
CA VAL A 261 -10.50 -12.10 26.97
C VAL A 261 -11.64 -12.30 27.99
N PRO A 262 -12.19 -11.24 28.62
CA PRO A 262 -13.31 -11.40 29.55
C PRO A 262 -14.60 -11.89 28.89
N ALA A 263 -14.76 -11.67 27.57
CA ALA A 263 -15.90 -12.17 26.79
C ALA A 263 -15.74 -13.64 26.36
N GLY A 264 -14.65 -14.32 26.75
CA GLY A 264 -14.35 -15.69 26.33
C GLY A 264 -13.92 -15.80 24.87
N MET A 265 -13.39 -14.72 24.30
CA MET A 265 -12.94 -14.61 22.90
C MET A 265 -11.40 -14.48 22.79
N GLY A 266 -10.66 -14.98 23.78
CA GLY A 266 -9.21 -14.92 23.82
C GLY A 266 -8.50 -15.81 22.77
N ASP A 267 -9.24 -16.51 21.91
CA ASP A 267 -8.73 -17.28 20.75
C ASP A 267 -8.90 -16.59 19.41
N VAL A 268 -9.42 -15.34 19.39
CA VAL A 268 -9.65 -14.57 18.16
C VAL A 268 -8.31 -14.08 17.60
N ALA A 269 -8.06 -14.39 16.33
CA ALA A 269 -6.87 -13.93 15.62
C ALA A 269 -6.97 -12.46 15.24
N ILE A 270 -5.85 -11.75 15.27
CA ILE A 270 -5.74 -10.37 14.81
C ILE A 270 -5.05 -10.36 13.45
N TYR A 271 -5.67 -9.70 12.48
CA TYR A 271 -5.11 -9.48 11.14
C TYR A 271 -4.88 -8.00 10.90
N THR A 272 -3.89 -7.71 10.06
CA THR A 272 -3.58 -6.37 9.57
C THR A 272 -3.38 -6.40 8.06
N GLU A 273 -3.59 -5.26 7.38
CA GLU A 273 -3.40 -5.10 5.93
C GLU A 273 -2.52 -3.87 5.67
N LEU A 274 -1.32 -3.90 6.25
CA LEU A 274 -0.38 -2.80 6.15
C LEU A 274 0.25 -2.75 4.76
N GLY A 275 0.37 -1.56 4.21
CA GLY A 275 1.08 -1.34 2.94
C GLY A 275 2.12 -0.26 3.10
N ARG A 276 1.68 0.96 3.41
CA ARG A 276 2.53 2.15 3.48
C ARG A 276 3.67 2.01 4.47
N CYS A 277 3.39 1.65 5.71
CA CYS A 277 4.42 1.49 6.74
C CYS A 277 5.32 0.28 6.50
N MET A 278 4.87 -0.71 5.72
CA MET A 278 5.69 -1.87 5.37
C MET A 278 6.81 -1.53 4.39
N MET A 279 6.53 -0.70 3.39
CA MET A 279 7.42 -0.46 2.25
C MET A 279 7.81 1.01 2.06
N GLY A 280 6.94 1.95 2.42
CA GLY A 280 7.08 3.37 2.08
C GLY A 280 8.47 3.94 2.39
N PRO A 281 8.98 3.85 3.63
CA PRO A 281 10.26 4.42 4.02
C PRO A 281 11.47 3.76 3.36
N TYR A 282 11.29 2.55 2.86
CA TYR A 282 12.34 1.70 2.30
C TYR A 282 12.38 1.73 0.77
N GLY A 283 11.82 2.76 0.17
CA GLY A 283 11.90 3.01 -1.26
C GLY A 283 12.11 4.49 -1.57
N GLY A 284 12.86 4.73 -2.64
CA GLY A 284 13.13 6.04 -3.20
C GLY A 284 12.93 6.06 -4.71
N LEU A 285 12.54 7.22 -5.26
CA LEU A 285 12.61 7.49 -6.69
C LEU A 285 13.89 8.27 -6.96
N VAL A 286 14.76 7.69 -7.78
CA VAL A 286 16.00 8.33 -8.23
C VAL A 286 15.76 8.96 -9.58
N THR A 287 16.09 10.24 -9.69
CA THR A 287 15.91 11.03 -10.91
C THR A 287 17.08 11.99 -11.10
N ARG A 288 17.31 12.41 -12.33
CA ARG A 288 18.37 13.36 -12.66
C ARG A 288 17.78 14.70 -13.05
N ALA A 289 18.37 15.78 -12.55
CA ALA A 289 18.09 17.12 -13.03
C ALA A 289 18.64 17.26 -14.46
N ILE A 290 17.77 17.52 -15.44
CA ILE A 290 18.15 17.61 -16.85
C ILE A 290 17.98 18.99 -17.44
N HIS A 291 17.17 19.84 -16.79
CA HIS A 291 16.95 21.22 -17.21
C HIS A 291 16.77 22.15 -16.02
N GLN A 292 17.11 23.42 -16.22
CA GLN A 292 16.79 24.54 -15.34
C GLN A 292 16.00 25.59 -16.12
N LYS A 293 15.04 26.22 -15.46
CA LYS A 293 14.29 27.35 -16.03
C LYS A 293 14.27 28.50 -15.02
N HIS A 294 14.66 29.67 -15.47
CA HIS A 294 14.72 30.91 -14.71
C HIS A 294 13.70 31.87 -15.31
N ILE A 295 12.47 31.87 -14.81
CA ILE A 295 11.39 32.73 -15.30
C ILE A 295 10.79 33.48 -14.10
N TYR A 296 9.47 33.39 -13.83
CA TYR A 296 8.87 33.97 -12.63
C TYR A 296 9.20 33.19 -11.34
N LYS A 297 9.67 31.97 -11.50
CA LYS A 297 10.16 31.05 -10.45
C LYS A 297 11.39 30.31 -10.99
N GLU A 298 12.10 29.69 -10.06
CA GLU A 298 13.20 28.80 -10.38
C GLU A 298 12.69 27.36 -10.49
N TYR A 299 12.93 26.70 -11.60
CA TYR A 299 12.46 25.33 -11.85
C TYR A 299 13.64 24.38 -12.11
N ILE A 300 13.55 23.21 -11.48
CA ILE A 300 14.41 22.06 -11.80
C ILE A 300 13.56 21.04 -12.56
N GLY A 301 13.90 20.83 -13.83
CA GLY A 301 13.26 19.81 -14.67
C GLY A 301 13.97 18.48 -14.56
N CYS A 302 13.23 17.44 -14.17
CA CYS A 302 13.75 16.07 -13.99
C CYS A 302 13.41 15.18 -15.19
N ASP A 303 14.17 14.09 -15.35
CA ASP A 303 13.84 13.00 -16.27
C ASP A 303 12.68 12.13 -15.77
N ALA A 304 12.44 12.08 -14.45
CA ALA A 304 11.19 11.56 -13.88
C ALA A 304 10.00 12.53 -14.08
N CYS A 305 8.79 12.00 -13.98
CA CYS A 305 7.55 12.77 -14.01
C CYS A 305 6.47 12.10 -13.15
N ALA A 306 5.26 12.65 -13.13
CA ALA A 306 4.15 12.08 -12.34
C ALA A 306 3.77 10.64 -12.76
N VAL A 307 4.17 10.17 -13.94
CA VAL A 307 4.08 8.75 -14.33
C VAL A 307 4.84 7.85 -13.35
N ASN A 308 5.97 8.33 -12.81
CA ASN A 308 6.79 7.60 -11.85
C ASN A 308 6.33 7.80 -10.41
N LEU A 309 5.79 9.00 -10.07
CA LEU A 309 5.28 9.31 -8.74
C LEU A 309 4.15 10.35 -8.83
N MET A 310 2.90 9.87 -8.92
CA MET A 310 1.75 10.76 -9.12
C MET A 310 1.27 11.49 -7.86
N ARG A 311 1.62 10.99 -6.68
CA ARG A 311 1.04 11.47 -5.41
C ARG A 311 1.23 12.98 -5.16
N PRO A 312 2.38 13.61 -5.41
CA PRO A 312 2.51 15.06 -5.30
C PRO A 312 1.55 15.81 -6.23
N ALA A 313 1.43 15.38 -7.50
CA ALA A 313 0.57 16.00 -8.49
C ALA A 313 -0.93 15.86 -8.17
N MET A 314 -1.34 14.67 -7.69
CA MET A 314 -2.76 14.35 -7.47
C MET A 314 -3.27 14.79 -6.11
N TYR A 315 -2.46 14.66 -5.06
CA TYR A 315 -2.87 14.87 -3.67
C TYR A 315 -2.16 16.03 -3.00
N GLY A 316 -1.22 16.71 -3.67
CA GLY A 316 -0.32 17.65 -3.01
C GLY A 316 0.57 16.97 -1.96
N ALA A 317 0.79 15.66 -2.07
CA ALA A 317 1.52 14.89 -1.08
C ALA A 317 2.98 15.34 -1.01
N TYR A 318 3.47 15.54 0.22
CA TYR A 318 4.86 15.85 0.44
C TYR A 318 5.73 14.60 0.33
N HIS A 319 6.80 14.70 -0.44
CA HIS A 319 7.96 13.81 -0.40
C HIS A 319 9.22 14.63 -0.18
N HIS A 320 10.10 14.16 0.72
CA HIS A 320 11.38 14.82 0.91
C HIS A 320 12.29 14.56 -0.30
N ILE A 321 13.09 15.55 -0.66
CA ILE A 321 14.03 15.47 -1.78
C ILE A 321 15.42 15.76 -1.23
N THR A 322 16.34 14.85 -1.47
CA THR A 322 17.78 15.04 -1.21
C THR A 322 18.52 15.22 -2.53
N VAL A 323 19.35 16.27 -2.62
CA VAL A 323 20.30 16.43 -3.71
C VAL A 323 21.54 15.64 -3.33
N MET A 324 21.79 14.55 -4.04
CA MET A 324 22.82 13.57 -3.66
C MET A 324 24.23 14.15 -3.74
N GLY A 325 24.96 14.03 -2.63
CA GLY A 325 26.32 14.60 -2.48
C GLY A 325 26.33 16.07 -2.09
N LYS A 326 25.15 16.65 -1.79
CA LYS A 326 24.98 18.01 -1.28
C LYS A 326 24.18 18.06 0.03
N GLU A 327 24.12 16.91 0.75
CA GLU A 327 23.30 16.73 1.94
C GLU A 327 23.62 17.69 3.09
N ASP A 328 24.90 18.09 3.19
CA ASP A 328 25.40 18.99 4.23
C ASP A 328 25.47 20.46 3.77
N GLN A 329 25.05 20.78 2.55
CA GLN A 329 25.03 22.13 2.04
C GLN A 329 23.79 22.91 2.50
N PRO A 330 23.85 24.25 2.58
CA PRO A 330 22.70 25.08 2.93
C PRO A 330 21.54 24.88 1.93
N CYS A 331 20.32 24.71 2.44
CA CYS A 331 19.10 24.71 1.63
C CYS A 331 18.59 26.15 1.51
N ASP A 332 19.26 26.96 0.70
CA ASP A 332 19.00 28.41 0.55
C ASP A 332 18.45 28.80 -0.83
N HIS A 333 18.29 27.83 -1.72
CA HIS A 333 17.66 28.00 -3.03
C HIS A 333 16.22 27.50 -3.03
N LYS A 334 15.31 28.29 -3.60
CA LYS A 334 13.88 27.94 -3.67
C LYS A 334 13.52 27.48 -5.07
N TYR A 335 13.11 26.23 -5.20
CA TYR A 335 12.75 25.60 -6.47
C TYR A 335 11.35 25.00 -6.51
N ASP A 336 10.72 25.02 -7.68
CA ASP A 336 9.73 24.04 -8.08
C ASP A 336 10.48 22.89 -8.79
N VAL A 337 10.35 21.66 -8.28
CA VAL A 337 10.94 20.46 -8.90
C VAL A 337 9.87 19.79 -9.75
N THR A 338 10.10 19.68 -11.06
CA THR A 338 9.07 19.35 -12.05
C THR A 338 9.46 18.15 -12.91
N GLY A 339 8.45 17.45 -13.41
CA GLY A 339 8.59 16.44 -14.45
C GLY A 339 8.39 17.01 -15.87
N SER A 340 8.24 16.10 -16.81
CA SER A 340 8.22 16.38 -18.26
C SER A 340 6.86 16.21 -18.93
N LEU A 341 5.77 16.11 -18.15
CA LEU A 341 4.42 16.02 -18.71
C LEU A 341 3.89 17.39 -19.16
N CYS A 342 3.04 17.38 -20.19
CA CYS A 342 2.25 18.55 -20.57
C CYS A 342 1.09 18.78 -19.59
N GLU A 343 1.37 18.75 -18.31
CA GLU A 343 0.47 18.91 -17.17
C GLU A 343 1.11 19.83 -16.14
N ASN A 344 0.49 20.96 -15.86
CA ASN A 344 1.08 21.95 -14.96
C ASN A 344 1.26 21.46 -13.51
N ASN A 345 0.48 20.45 -13.10
CA ASN A 345 0.60 19.83 -11.78
C ASN A 345 1.70 18.75 -11.71
N ASP A 346 2.42 18.49 -12.79
CA ASP A 346 3.56 17.55 -12.79
C ASP A 346 4.75 18.15 -12.05
N LYS A 347 4.60 18.25 -10.72
CA LYS A 347 5.57 18.81 -9.79
C LYS A 347 5.75 17.88 -8.60
N PHE A 348 6.99 17.51 -8.35
CA PHE A 348 7.37 16.74 -7.15
C PHE A 348 7.43 17.63 -5.90
N ALA A 349 7.74 18.93 -6.09
CA ALA A 349 7.76 19.91 -5.02
C ALA A 349 7.49 21.31 -5.58
N ILE A 350 6.89 22.16 -4.73
CA ILE A 350 6.60 23.57 -5.01
C ILE A 350 7.24 24.39 -3.90
N ASP A 351 7.93 25.48 -4.29
CA ASP A 351 8.62 26.41 -3.38
C ASP A 351 9.51 25.66 -2.35
N ARG A 352 10.20 24.61 -2.81
CA ARG A 352 11.04 23.79 -1.97
C ARG A 352 12.43 24.41 -1.78
N MET A 353 12.84 24.59 -0.52
CA MET A 353 14.20 24.98 -0.19
C MET A 353 15.13 23.76 -0.34
N LEU A 354 16.12 23.87 -1.20
CA LEU A 354 17.13 22.85 -1.49
C LEU A 354 18.52 23.50 -1.56
N PRO A 355 19.60 22.71 -1.48
CA PRO A 355 20.91 23.17 -1.94
C PRO A 355 20.84 23.59 -3.41
N GLU A 356 21.83 24.35 -3.89
CA GLU A 356 21.94 24.66 -5.32
C GLU A 356 21.98 23.37 -6.15
N VAL A 357 21.00 23.28 -7.09
CA VAL A 357 20.88 22.11 -7.97
C VAL A 357 21.45 22.46 -9.34
N GLU A 358 22.36 21.63 -9.84
CA GLU A 358 22.97 21.75 -11.17
C GLU A 358 22.40 20.70 -12.12
N VAL A 359 22.41 20.98 -13.42
CA VAL A 359 22.09 19.97 -14.45
C VAL A 359 23.08 18.81 -14.33
N GLY A 360 22.54 17.60 -14.22
CA GLY A 360 23.34 16.39 -13.98
C GLY A 360 23.24 15.86 -12.53
N ASP A 361 22.83 16.66 -11.57
CA ASP A 361 22.65 16.21 -10.18
C ASP A 361 21.62 15.09 -10.08
N LEU A 362 21.93 14.10 -9.24
CA LEU A 362 20.96 13.10 -8.84
C LEU A 362 20.10 13.61 -7.67
N LEU A 363 18.81 13.45 -7.81
CA LEU A 363 17.82 13.71 -6.77
C LEU A 363 17.25 12.40 -6.27
N PHE A 364 17.22 12.23 -4.94
CA PHE A 364 16.58 11.10 -4.27
C PHE A 364 15.26 11.58 -3.65
N ILE A 365 14.13 11.13 -4.19
CA ILE A 365 12.80 11.44 -3.67
C ILE A 365 12.40 10.33 -2.73
N HIS A 366 12.29 10.65 -1.45
CA HIS A 366 12.11 9.70 -0.34
C HIS A 366 10.69 9.11 -0.26
N ASP A 367 10.58 8.02 0.49
CA ASP A 367 9.31 7.43 0.94
C ASP A 367 8.38 7.01 -0.21
N THR A 368 8.95 6.52 -1.31
CA THR A 368 8.19 6.11 -2.50
C THR A 368 8.00 4.59 -2.60
N GLY A 369 8.43 3.83 -1.59
CA GLY A 369 8.37 2.37 -1.60
C GLY A 369 6.95 1.79 -1.61
N ALA A 370 5.95 2.58 -1.19
CA ALA A 370 4.54 2.24 -1.27
C ALA A 370 3.77 3.35 -1.99
N HIS A 371 2.82 2.98 -2.85
CA HIS A 371 2.01 3.92 -3.63
C HIS A 371 2.85 4.88 -4.50
N GLY A 372 4.06 4.47 -4.85
CA GLY A 372 4.93 5.13 -5.81
C GLY A 372 4.72 4.51 -7.19
N PHE A 373 5.53 3.50 -7.54
CA PHE A 373 5.42 2.79 -8.81
C PHE A 373 4.02 2.24 -9.09
N SER A 374 3.36 1.68 -8.07
CA SER A 374 2.05 1.03 -8.20
C SER A 374 0.92 1.96 -8.66
N MET A 375 1.00 3.24 -8.32
CA MET A 375 0.02 4.26 -8.75
C MET A 375 0.40 4.91 -10.08
N GLY A 376 1.49 4.50 -10.70
CA GLY A 376 1.93 5.04 -11.98
C GLY A 376 0.92 4.78 -13.11
N TYR A 377 0.90 5.67 -14.07
CA TYR A 377 0.06 5.66 -15.26
C TYR A 377 0.88 6.08 -16.49
N ASN A 378 0.31 6.00 -17.67
CA ASN A 378 0.95 6.51 -18.87
C ASN A 378 0.18 7.75 -19.38
N TYR A 379 0.80 8.90 -19.34
CA TYR A 379 0.31 10.15 -19.92
C TYR A 379 1.41 10.77 -20.80
N ASN A 380 1.05 11.46 -21.86
CA ASN A 380 1.96 11.92 -22.93
C ASN A 380 2.82 10.79 -23.54
N GLY A 381 2.41 9.52 -23.43
CA GLY A 381 3.21 8.38 -23.88
C GLY A 381 4.50 8.16 -23.08
N LYS A 382 4.62 8.72 -21.88
CA LYS A 382 5.75 8.46 -21.00
C LYS A 382 5.67 7.04 -20.44
N LEU A 383 6.83 6.40 -20.34
CA LEU A 383 6.99 5.01 -19.93
C LEU A 383 7.31 4.91 -18.44
N LYS A 384 6.85 3.82 -17.80
CA LYS A 384 7.20 3.54 -16.41
C LYS A 384 8.66 3.13 -16.30
N SER A 385 9.27 3.56 -15.20
CA SER A 385 10.68 3.32 -14.88
C SER A 385 10.94 1.89 -14.41
N ALA A 386 12.22 1.51 -14.32
CA ALA A 386 12.65 0.27 -13.68
C ALA A 386 12.45 0.32 -12.16
N GLU A 387 12.46 -0.88 -11.54
CA GLU A 387 12.55 -1.08 -10.11
C GLU A 387 13.80 -1.88 -9.78
N VAL A 388 14.58 -1.39 -8.82
CA VAL A 388 15.88 -1.92 -8.40
C VAL A 388 15.85 -2.27 -6.92
N LEU A 389 16.35 -3.43 -6.55
CA LEU A 389 16.56 -3.83 -5.16
C LEU A 389 18.02 -3.63 -4.79
N LEU A 390 18.28 -2.80 -3.78
CA LEU A 390 19.60 -2.70 -3.13
C LEU A 390 19.65 -3.80 -2.05
N LYS A 391 20.56 -4.76 -2.25
CA LYS A 391 20.68 -5.93 -1.39
C LYS A 391 21.49 -5.63 -0.12
N GLU A 392 21.30 -6.45 0.90
CA GLU A 392 22.02 -6.31 2.18
C GLU A 392 23.55 -6.36 2.03
N ASP A 393 24.06 -7.09 1.04
CA ASP A 393 25.50 -7.18 0.74
C ASP A 393 26.05 -5.99 -0.07
N GLY A 394 25.19 -5.01 -0.36
CA GLY A 394 25.54 -3.82 -1.16
C GLY A 394 25.51 -4.05 -2.67
N SER A 395 25.20 -5.24 -3.16
CA SER A 395 24.91 -5.48 -4.58
C SER A 395 23.50 -4.95 -4.92
N PHE A 396 23.16 -4.92 -6.21
CA PHE A 396 21.81 -4.55 -6.64
C PHE A 396 21.27 -5.50 -7.71
N GLU A 397 19.95 -5.55 -7.81
CA GLU A 397 19.23 -6.38 -8.76
C GLU A 397 18.10 -5.60 -9.40
N VAL A 398 17.92 -5.74 -10.73
CA VAL A 398 16.75 -5.20 -11.42
C VAL A 398 15.58 -6.15 -11.21
N ILE A 399 14.65 -5.79 -10.34
CA ILE A 399 13.49 -6.62 -10.00
C ILE A 399 12.26 -6.32 -10.87
N ARG A 400 12.32 -5.27 -11.68
CA ARG A 400 11.44 -4.97 -12.79
C ARG A 400 12.20 -4.10 -13.80
N ARG A 401 12.23 -4.50 -15.06
CA ARG A 401 12.78 -3.64 -16.12
C ARG A 401 11.89 -2.42 -16.38
N ALA A 402 12.45 -1.37 -16.93
CA ALA A 402 11.64 -0.26 -17.44
C ALA A 402 10.73 -0.72 -18.60
N GLU A 403 9.62 -0.02 -18.78
CA GLU A 403 8.77 -0.17 -19.97
C GLU A 403 9.55 0.25 -21.22
N THR A 404 9.24 -0.40 -22.32
CA THR A 404 9.68 -0.05 -23.68
C THR A 404 8.47 0.47 -24.48
N PRO A 405 8.70 1.13 -25.65
CA PRO A 405 7.59 1.46 -26.53
C PRO A 405 6.71 0.27 -26.92
N LYS A 406 7.27 -0.95 -27.01
CA LYS A 406 6.49 -2.16 -27.27
C LYS A 406 5.50 -2.48 -26.15
N ASP A 407 5.86 -2.25 -24.89
CA ASP A 407 4.96 -2.46 -23.74
C ASP A 407 3.80 -1.46 -23.79
N TYR A 408 4.09 -0.19 -24.10
CA TYR A 408 3.07 0.86 -24.20
C TYR A 408 2.05 0.59 -25.32
N PHE A 409 2.49 0.08 -26.44
CA PHE A 409 1.67 -0.23 -27.62
C PHE A 409 1.23 -1.70 -27.69
N ALA A 410 1.48 -2.52 -26.66
CA ALA A 410 1.24 -3.97 -26.71
C ALA A 410 -0.21 -4.34 -27.07
N THR A 411 -1.19 -3.51 -26.69
CA THR A 411 -2.62 -3.76 -27.00
C THR A 411 -3.03 -3.41 -28.42
N LEU A 412 -2.11 -2.85 -29.22
CA LEU A 412 -2.30 -2.54 -30.63
C LEU A 412 -1.65 -3.57 -31.57
N ASP A 413 -1.15 -4.68 -31.03
CA ASP A 413 -0.58 -5.77 -31.82
C ASP A 413 -1.56 -6.24 -32.92
N GLY A 414 -1.03 -6.55 -34.12
CA GLY A 414 -1.82 -6.90 -35.29
C GLY A 414 -2.44 -5.72 -36.05
N THR A 415 -2.26 -4.47 -35.61
CA THR A 415 -2.65 -3.30 -36.41
C THR A 415 -1.56 -2.91 -37.41
N PRO A 416 -1.90 -2.30 -38.58
CA PRO A 416 -0.90 -1.82 -39.53
C PRO A 416 0.08 -0.81 -38.94
N GLU A 417 -0.36 0.02 -37.99
CA GLU A 417 0.46 1.00 -37.29
C GLU A 417 1.48 0.30 -36.37
N TYR A 418 1.08 -0.74 -35.67
CA TYR A 418 1.99 -1.54 -34.84
C TYR A 418 3.07 -2.22 -35.69
N GLU A 419 2.66 -2.84 -36.81
CA GLU A 419 3.59 -3.45 -37.76
C GLU A 419 4.56 -2.43 -38.39
N LYS A 420 4.10 -1.21 -38.66
CA LYS A 420 4.95 -0.13 -39.12
C LYS A 420 5.99 0.30 -38.11
N MET A 421 5.63 0.31 -36.80
CA MET A 421 6.54 0.69 -35.72
C MET A 421 7.52 -0.44 -35.36
N PHE A 422 7.05 -1.70 -35.31
CA PHE A 422 7.76 -2.80 -34.67
C PHE A 422 7.91 -4.07 -35.53
N GLY A 423 7.25 -4.14 -36.69
CA GLY A 423 7.41 -5.24 -37.63
C GLY A 423 8.86 -5.40 -38.09
N ASN A 424 9.24 -6.61 -38.41
CA ASN A 424 10.58 -6.88 -38.95
C ASN A 424 10.76 -6.08 -40.24
N LYS A 425 11.66 -5.11 -40.25
CA LYS A 425 12.20 -4.47 -41.45
C LYS A 425 13.25 -5.36 -42.09
#